data_4a8f12b8f50ec21bf72d6fe5ff716cc9
#
_entry.id   4a8f12b8f50ec21bf72d6fe5ff716cc9
#
_cell.length_a   1.000
_cell.length_b   1.000
_cell.length_c   1.000
_cell.angle_alpha   90.00
_cell.angle_beta   90.00
_cell.angle_gamma   90.00
#
_symmetry.space_group_name_H-M   'P 1'
#
loop_
_entity.id
_entity.type
_entity.pdbx_description
1 polymer ?
#
loop_
_entity_poly.entity_id
_entity_poly.type
_entity_poly.pdbx_seq_one_letter_code
_entity_poly.pdbx_strand_id
1 'polypeptide(L)'
;MKDIVDFIGNTPLIKLKYPSEITGCNIYGKAEFMNPAGSIKDRTALGIILDAEENNLIEPGGTVVEGTFGNTGIALTMINNARGYKTIIVMPDGASEEKQSILRNMGAELKVVATKPYSDPGNYQHVSKRLVEELQSKGETSVMWANQFDNTANYKFHSKTTAKEIFNQLDGKVDGFTCAIGSGGTLAGTSIGLKELNSNIKIACTDPQGAQMYNYFKFSKLEVKGEPSEAEGIGQYRVTKNVKPSLVDFSYHITDYKAFELLYKMVKTEGLFLGSSSGVNVAGAIEMAKEMGPGKNIVTILCDDANKYFSKLYNKNYLLSKKLPVPDWL
;
A
#
# COMPACT_ATOMS: atom_id res chain seq x y z
N MET A 1 -8.69 -8.84 -27.41
CA MET A 1 -9.73 -8.66 -26.37
C MET A 1 -8.98 -8.33 -25.09
N LYS A 2 -9.41 -7.36 -24.29
CA LYS A 2 -8.78 -7.03 -23.00
C LYS A 2 -9.26 -8.00 -21.92
N ASP A 3 -8.36 -8.46 -21.06
CA ASP A 3 -8.70 -9.21 -19.85
C ASP A 3 -8.68 -8.30 -18.60
N ILE A 4 -8.99 -8.83 -17.41
CA ILE A 4 -9.10 -8.04 -16.20
C ILE A 4 -7.77 -7.38 -15.79
N VAL A 5 -6.64 -7.97 -16.17
CA VAL A 5 -5.28 -7.49 -15.85
C VAL A 5 -4.97 -6.20 -16.62
N ASP A 6 -5.52 -6.02 -17.81
CA ASP A 6 -5.34 -4.83 -18.66
C ASP A 6 -6.00 -3.57 -18.07
N PHE A 7 -6.84 -3.72 -17.07
CA PHE A 7 -7.50 -2.60 -16.37
C PHE A 7 -6.78 -2.16 -15.11
N ILE A 8 -5.64 -2.77 -14.77
CA ILE A 8 -4.79 -2.32 -13.66
C ILE A 8 -4.05 -1.05 -14.04
N GLY A 9 -4.17 -0.04 -13.22
CA GLY A 9 -3.55 1.27 -13.46
C GLY A 9 -4.49 2.24 -14.19
N ASN A 10 -3.93 3.33 -14.68
CA ASN A 10 -4.65 4.46 -15.26
C ASN A 10 -5.80 4.97 -14.37
N THR A 11 -5.64 4.82 -13.07
CA THR A 11 -6.60 5.30 -12.08
C THR A 11 -6.68 6.82 -12.09
N PRO A 12 -7.86 7.44 -11.85
CA PRO A 12 -7.98 8.88 -11.89
C PRO A 12 -7.30 9.57 -10.70
N LEU A 13 -7.00 10.88 -10.86
CA LEU A 13 -6.72 11.79 -9.77
C LEU A 13 -8.02 12.47 -9.33
N ILE A 14 -8.32 12.42 -8.04
CA ILE A 14 -9.47 13.09 -7.43
C ILE A 14 -8.94 14.31 -6.65
N LYS A 15 -9.39 15.52 -6.97
CA LYS A 15 -9.10 16.69 -6.15
C LYS A 15 -9.90 16.61 -4.86
N LEU A 16 -9.20 16.60 -3.73
CA LEU A 16 -9.79 16.50 -2.40
C LEU A 16 -10.20 17.92 -1.95
N LYS A 17 -11.51 18.16 -1.81
CA LYS A 17 -12.08 19.47 -1.50
C LYS A 17 -11.63 19.96 -0.12
N TYR A 18 -11.98 19.21 0.93
CA TYR A 18 -11.71 19.63 2.31
C TYR A 18 -10.22 19.82 2.61
N PRO A 19 -9.30 18.87 2.27
CA PRO A 19 -7.87 19.08 2.46
C PRO A 19 -7.31 20.28 1.68
N SER A 20 -7.84 20.53 0.48
CA SER A 20 -7.43 21.68 -0.33
C SER A 20 -7.87 23.01 0.28
N GLU A 21 -9.12 23.10 0.73
CA GLU A 21 -9.68 24.30 1.35
C GLU A 21 -8.92 24.73 2.62
N ILE A 22 -8.61 23.77 3.51
CA ILE A 22 -7.93 24.09 4.77
C ILE A 22 -6.43 24.41 4.62
N THR A 23 -5.82 24.09 3.48
CA THR A 23 -4.39 24.32 3.23
C THR A 23 -4.09 25.41 2.22
N GLY A 24 -5.06 25.81 1.41
CA GLY A 24 -4.85 26.71 0.28
C GLY A 24 -4.03 26.09 -0.86
N CYS A 25 -3.80 24.77 -0.83
CA CYS A 25 -3.15 23.99 -1.88
C CYS A 25 -4.19 23.22 -2.70
N ASN A 26 -3.79 22.68 -3.85
CA ASN A 26 -4.55 21.66 -4.55
C ASN A 26 -4.05 20.29 -4.11
N ILE A 27 -4.80 19.58 -3.29
CA ILE A 27 -4.46 18.23 -2.85
C ILE A 27 -5.25 17.22 -3.68
N TYR A 28 -4.53 16.29 -4.30
CA TYR A 28 -5.09 15.25 -5.15
C TYR A 28 -4.82 13.87 -4.56
N GLY A 29 -5.83 13.02 -4.61
CA GLY A 29 -5.71 11.60 -4.30
C GLY A 29 -5.69 10.75 -5.56
N LYS A 30 -4.67 9.94 -5.77
CA LYS A 30 -4.61 8.93 -6.81
C LYS A 30 -5.52 7.77 -6.42
N ALA A 31 -6.62 7.56 -7.13
CA ALA A 31 -7.72 6.68 -6.72
C ALA A 31 -7.40 5.20 -6.96
N GLU A 32 -6.44 4.66 -6.23
CA GLU A 32 -5.97 3.28 -6.39
C GLU A 32 -6.98 2.21 -5.93
N PHE A 33 -8.00 2.60 -5.16
CA PHE A 33 -9.16 1.75 -4.86
C PHE A 33 -9.99 1.41 -6.09
N MET A 34 -9.79 2.10 -7.23
CA MET A 34 -10.48 1.83 -8.49
C MET A 34 -9.75 0.78 -9.36
N ASN A 35 -8.63 0.24 -8.93
CA ASN A 35 -8.04 -0.92 -9.58
C ASN A 35 -8.97 -2.15 -9.46
N PRO A 36 -8.89 -3.14 -10.36
CA PRO A 36 -9.78 -4.31 -10.39
C PRO A 36 -9.88 -5.12 -9.09
N ALA A 37 -8.77 -5.34 -8.36
CA ALA A 37 -8.78 -5.97 -7.04
C ALA A 37 -8.95 -4.95 -5.89
N GLY A 38 -9.22 -3.69 -6.23
CA GLY A 38 -9.58 -2.62 -5.31
C GLY A 38 -8.45 -2.06 -4.47
N SER A 39 -7.20 -2.05 -4.97
CA SER A 39 -6.10 -1.40 -4.23
C SER A 39 -4.87 -1.07 -5.07
N ILE A 40 -3.97 -0.26 -4.49
CA ILE A 40 -2.63 0.03 -5.02
C ILE A 40 -1.78 -1.24 -5.23
N LYS A 41 -2.10 -2.34 -4.53
CA LYS A 41 -1.34 -3.58 -4.62
C LYS A 41 -1.54 -4.35 -5.91
N ASP A 42 -2.57 -4.01 -6.68
CA ASP A 42 -2.78 -4.54 -8.04
C ASP A 42 -1.56 -4.24 -8.91
N ARG A 43 -1.01 -3.02 -8.79
CA ARG A 43 0.22 -2.63 -9.51
C ARG A 43 1.45 -3.38 -9.02
N THR A 44 1.59 -3.52 -7.69
CA THR A 44 2.68 -4.28 -7.08
C THR A 44 2.66 -5.74 -7.57
N ALA A 45 1.49 -6.38 -7.52
CA ALA A 45 1.30 -7.76 -7.95
C ALA A 45 1.57 -7.91 -9.45
N LEU A 46 1.02 -7.03 -10.27
CA LEU A 46 1.23 -7.06 -11.73
C LEU A 46 2.73 -6.89 -12.08
N GLY A 47 3.41 -5.92 -11.46
CA GLY A 47 4.83 -5.70 -11.70
C GLY A 47 5.68 -6.92 -11.35
N ILE A 48 5.35 -7.62 -10.26
CA ILE A 48 6.06 -8.84 -9.83
C ILE A 48 5.78 -10.01 -10.81
N ILE A 49 4.54 -10.21 -11.24
CA ILE A 49 4.20 -11.31 -12.16
C ILE A 49 4.79 -11.08 -13.54
N LEU A 50 4.70 -9.86 -14.08
CA LEU A 50 5.31 -9.55 -15.39
C LEU A 50 6.84 -9.73 -15.38
N ASP A 51 7.51 -9.29 -14.32
CA ASP A 51 8.94 -9.50 -14.17
C ASP A 51 9.29 -11.00 -14.07
N ALA A 52 8.46 -11.77 -13.38
CA ALA A 52 8.67 -13.22 -13.26
C ALA A 52 8.46 -13.95 -14.59
N GLU A 53 7.46 -13.56 -15.38
CA GLU A 53 7.20 -14.09 -16.73
C GLU A 53 8.36 -13.74 -17.69
N GLU A 54 8.79 -12.48 -17.70
CA GLU A 54 9.87 -11.98 -18.55
C GLU A 54 11.21 -12.69 -18.27
N ASN A 55 11.48 -13.01 -16.99
CA ASN A 55 12.70 -13.67 -16.55
C ASN A 55 12.57 -15.20 -16.41
N ASN A 56 11.47 -15.80 -16.85
CA ASN A 56 11.19 -17.25 -16.77
C ASN A 56 11.32 -17.80 -15.33
N LEU A 57 10.89 -17.03 -14.33
CA LEU A 57 10.89 -17.43 -12.91
C LEU A 57 9.65 -18.24 -12.51
N ILE A 58 8.66 -18.29 -13.38
CA ILE A 58 7.44 -19.08 -13.24
C ILE A 58 6.99 -19.60 -14.61
N GLU A 59 6.56 -20.87 -14.64
CA GLU A 59 6.03 -21.52 -15.82
C GLU A 59 4.48 -21.55 -15.78
N PRO A 60 3.78 -21.72 -16.92
CA PRO A 60 2.33 -21.89 -16.95
C PRO A 60 1.87 -22.98 -15.97
N GLY A 61 0.83 -22.66 -15.17
CA GLY A 61 0.33 -23.56 -14.12
C GLY A 61 1.13 -23.56 -12.81
N GLY A 62 2.22 -22.77 -12.74
CA GLY A 62 3.06 -22.64 -11.55
C GLY A 62 2.34 -22.04 -10.34
N THR A 63 3.02 -22.08 -9.20
CA THR A 63 2.48 -21.65 -7.90
C THR A 63 3.18 -20.38 -7.42
N VAL A 64 2.40 -19.33 -7.10
CA VAL A 64 2.90 -18.09 -6.49
C VAL A 64 2.57 -18.09 -5.01
N VAL A 65 3.58 -17.91 -4.17
CA VAL A 65 3.44 -17.83 -2.71
C VAL A 65 3.73 -16.41 -2.24
N GLU A 66 2.90 -15.86 -1.34
CA GLU A 66 3.16 -14.55 -0.73
C GLU A 66 2.74 -14.50 0.74
N GLY A 67 3.53 -13.75 1.52
CA GLY A 67 3.19 -13.37 2.89
C GLY A 67 2.64 -11.95 2.95
N THR A 68 1.37 -11.77 3.40
CA THR A 68 0.71 -10.45 3.33
C THR A 68 -0.44 -10.27 4.32
N PHE A 69 -0.73 -9.01 4.70
CA PHE A 69 -1.95 -8.59 5.42
C PHE A 69 -3.21 -8.53 4.53
N GLY A 70 -3.13 -8.89 3.24
CA GLY A 70 -4.32 -9.10 2.40
C GLY A 70 -4.27 -8.50 1.01
N ASN A 71 -4.19 -7.18 0.84
CA ASN A 71 -4.36 -6.55 -0.48
C ASN A 71 -3.42 -7.11 -1.57
N THR A 72 -2.16 -7.39 -1.24
CA THR A 72 -1.23 -8.03 -2.20
C THR A 72 -1.67 -9.45 -2.54
N GLY A 73 -2.15 -10.20 -1.55
CA GLY A 73 -2.69 -11.53 -1.77
C GLY A 73 -3.92 -11.51 -2.68
N ILE A 74 -4.85 -10.58 -2.45
CA ILE A 74 -6.06 -10.41 -3.27
C ILE A 74 -5.67 -10.08 -4.72
N ALA A 75 -4.76 -9.13 -4.91
CA ALA A 75 -4.28 -8.74 -6.23
C ALA A 75 -3.55 -9.89 -6.95
N LEU A 76 -2.64 -10.59 -6.26
CA LEU A 76 -1.97 -11.77 -6.80
C LEU A 76 -2.97 -12.87 -7.19
N THR A 77 -3.97 -13.14 -6.34
CA THR A 77 -4.98 -14.15 -6.63
C THR A 77 -5.77 -13.81 -7.89
N MET A 78 -6.20 -12.55 -8.04
CA MET A 78 -6.91 -12.10 -9.24
C MET A 78 -6.06 -12.28 -10.51
N ILE A 79 -4.81 -11.80 -10.48
CA ILE A 79 -3.90 -11.86 -11.63
C ILE A 79 -3.56 -13.32 -11.95
N ASN A 80 -3.26 -14.12 -10.94
CA ASN A 80 -2.89 -15.51 -11.09
C ASN A 80 -4.04 -16.35 -11.66
N ASN A 81 -5.28 -16.11 -11.21
CA ASN A 81 -6.46 -16.75 -11.80
C ASN A 81 -6.61 -16.41 -13.30
N ALA A 82 -6.41 -15.15 -13.67
CA ALA A 82 -6.46 -14.72 -15.07
C ALA A 82 -5.33 -15.30 -15.93
N ARG A 83 -4.16 -15.55 -15.32
CA ARG A 83 -2.96 -16.08 -15.99
C ARG A 83 -2.79 -17.60 -15.89
N GLY A 84 -3.67 -18.29 -15.15
CA GLY A 84 -3.61 -19.75 -14.96
C GLY A 84 -2.56 -20.22 -13.96
N TYR A 85 -2.15 -19.37 -13.01
CA TYR A 85 -1.27 -19.72 -11.89
C TYR A 85 -2.06 -20.09 -10.64
N LYS A 86 -1.47 -20.88 -9.75
CA LYS A 86 -1.99 -21.16 -8.41
C LYS A 86 -1.49 -20.11 -7.41
N THR A 87 -2.27 -19.86 -6.35
CA THR A 87 -1.91 -18.87 -5.33
C THR A 87 -1.97 -19.47 -3.94
N ILE A 88 -0.89 -19.33 -3.18
CA ILE A 88 -0.85 -19.65 -1.74
C ILE A 88 -0.51 -18.39 -0.97
N ILE A 89 -1.39 -18.00 -0.03
CA ILE A 89 -1.21 -16.81 0.79
C ILE A 89 -0.98 -17.19 2.25
N VAL A 90 0.11 -16.71 2.81
CA VAL A 90 0.39 -16.79 4.25
C VAL A 90 0.00 -15.45 4.88
N MET A 91 -0.99 -15.47 5.76
CA MET A 91 -1.58 -14.27 6.35
C MET A 91 -1.54 -14.30 7.87
N PRO A 92 -1.17 -13.20 8.56
CA PRO A 92 -1.30 -13.14 10.01
C PRO A 92 -2.77 -13.06 10.45
N ASP A 93 -3.09 -13.64 11.59
CA ASP A 93 -4.45 -13.66 12.17
C ASP A 93 -4.98 -12.27 12.58
N GLY A 94 -4.08 -11.28 12.70
CA GLY A 94 -4.45 -9.88 12.92
C GLY A 94 -5.02 -9.16 11.67
N ALA A 95 -5.01 -9.79 10.48
CA ALA A 95 -5.64 -9.22 9.29
C ALA A 95 -7.17 -9.27 9.39
N SER A 96 -7.86 -8.33 8.71
CA SER A 96 -9.33 -8.25 8.74
C SER A 96 -9.98 -9.53 8.20
N GLU A 97 -11.14 -9.90 8.77
CA GLU A 97 -11.90 -11.10 8.38
C GLU A 97 -12.40 -10.99 6.93
N GLU A 98 -12.75 -9.79 6.49
CA GLU A 98 -13.18 -9.51 5.12
C GLU A 98 -12.11 -9.91 4.10
N LYS A 99 -10.85 -9.55 4.34
CA LYS A 99 -9.73 -9.92 3.45
C LYS A 99 -9.50 -11.42 3.41
N GLN A 100 -9.62 -12.10 4.56
CA GLN A 100 -9.53 -13.56 4.62
C GLN A 100 -10.64 -14.22 3.79
N SER A 101 -11.88 -13.71 3.93
CA SER A 101 -13.04 -14.20 3.18
C SER A 101 -12.90 -13.99 1.68
N ILE A 102 -12.43 -12.80 1.26
CA ILE A 102 -12.17 -12.51 -0.16
C ILE A 102 -11.18 -13.52 -0.74
N LEU A 103 -10.04 -13.76 -0.09
CA LEU A 103 -9.02 -14.68 -0.56
C LEU A 103 -9.53 -16.11 -0.73
N ARG A 104 -10.27 -16.63 0.26
CA ARG A 104 -10.88 -17.97 0.17
C ARG A 104 -11.90 -18.06 -0.98
N ASN A 105 -12.75 -17.05 -1.11
CA ASN A 105 -13.78 -17.02 -2.16
C ASN A 105 -13.20 -16.86 -3.57
N MET A 106 -12.01 -16.27 -3.69
CA MET A 106 -11.28 -16.19 -4.96
C MET A 106 -10.48 -17.46 -5.30
N GLY A 107 -10.47 -18.46 -4.41
CA GLY A 107 -9.80 -19.74 -4.64
C GLY A 107 -8.32 -19.79 -4.25
N ALA A 108 -7.81 -18.81 -3.52
CA ALA A 108 -6.45 -18.89 -2.97
C ALA A 108 -6.37 -19.94 -1.85
N GLU A 109 -5.29 -20.70 -1.80
CA GLU A 109 -4.95 -21.47 -0.61
C GLU A 109 -4.48 -20.51 0.49
N LEU A 110 -5.27 -20.38 1.57
CA LEU A 110 -4.97 -19.45 2.65
C LEU A 110 -4.45 -20.18 3.89
N LYS A 111 -3.21 -19.83 4.28
CA LYS A 111 -2.57 -20.28 5.54
C LYS A 111 -2.53 -19.12 6.53
N VAL A 112 -3.38 -19.20 7.55
CA VAL A 112 -3.40 -18.20 8.64
C VAL A 112 -2.39 -18.61 9.70
N VAL A 113 -1.54 -17.66 10.10
CA VAL A 113 -0.50 -17.84 11.14
C VAL A 113 -0.65 -16.78 12.23
N ALA A 114 -0.11 -17.04 13.42
CA ALA A 114 -0.12 -16.05 14.49
C ALA A 114 0.62 -14.77 14.07
N THR A 115 0.09 -13.62 14.46
CA THR A 115 0.76 -12.33 14.25
C THR A 115 2.05 -12.28 15.08
N LYS A 116 3.18 -12.14 14.42
CA LYS A 116 4.52 -12.12 15.00
C LYS A 116 5.35 -10.97 14.43
N PRO A 117 6.27 -10.38 15.22
CA PRO A 117 7.21 -9.38 14.70
C PRO A 117 8.15 -10.01 13.64
N TYR A 118 8.75 -9.18 12.78
CA TYR A 118 9.64 -9.67 11.72
C TYR A 118 10.87 -10.44 12.24
N SER A 119 11.34 -10.14 13.45
CA SER A 119 12.44 -10.87 14.11
C SER A 119 12.10 -12.31 14.52
N ASP A 120 10.81 -12.66 14.60
CA ASP A 120 10.36 -14.00 14.96
C ASP A 120 10.29 -14.89 13.69
N PRO A 121 10.88 -16.10 13.69
CA PRO A 121 10.80 -17.01 12.56
C PRO A 121 9.39 -17.47 12.19
N GLY A 122 8.40 -17.30 13.10
CA GLY A 122 6.98 -17.52 12.81
C GLY A 122 6.29 -16.35 12.09
N ASN A 123 7.00 -15.26 11.79
CA ASN A 123 6.43 -14.17 11.01
C ASN A 123 6.00 -14.65 9.61
N TYR A 124 4.84 -14.17 9.15
CA TYR A 124 4.22 -14.58 7.88
C TYR A 124 5.16 -14.48 6.66
N GLN A 125 6.09 -13.51 6.63
CA GLN A 125 7.09 -13.37 5.55
C GLN A 125 8.09 -14.52 5.58
N HIS A 126 8.60 -14.92 6.76
CA HIS A 126 9.51 -16.04 6.90
C HIS A 126 8.81 -17.38 6.64
N VAL A 127 7.56 -17.51 7.08
CA VAL A 127 6.76 -18.71 6.82
C VAL A 127 6.52 -18.88 5.33
N SER A 128 6.17 -17.81 4.61
CA SER A 128 5.95 -17.88 3.16
C SER A 128 7.21 -18.26 2.39
N LYS A 129 8.38 -17.76 2.80
CA LYS A 129 9.67 -18.15 2.20
C LYS A 129 9.95 -19.63 2.41
N ARG A 130 9.86 -20.12 3.65
CA ARG A 130 10.09 -21.55 3.96
C ARG A 130 9.11 -22.46 3.22
N LEU A 131 7.87 -22.02 3.04
CA LEU A 131 6.89 -22.80 2.28
C LEU A 131 7.32 -22.99 0.82
N VAL A 132 7.89 -21.98 0.18
CA VAL A 132 8.46 -22.11 -1.18
C VAL A 132 9.57 -23.14 -1.18
N GLU A 133 10.51 -23.04 -0.24
CA GLU A 133 11.63 -23.99 -0.10
C GLU A 133 11.14 -25.44 0.13
N GLU A 134 10.07 -25.60 0.93
CA GLU A 134 9.43 -26.89 1.18
C GLU A 134 8.78 -27.47 -0.10
N LEU A 135 8.00 -26.66 -0.83
CA LEU A 135 7.34 -27.12 -2.06
C LEU A 135 8.37 -27.53 -3.12
N GLN A 136 9.42 -26.74 -3.29
CA GLN A 136 10.52 -27.06 -4.20
C GLN A 136 11.24 -28.36 -3.79
N SER A 137 11.47 -28.60 -2.50
CA SER A 137 12.08 -29.83 -2.00
C SER A 137 11.20 -31.07 -2.23
N LYS A 138 9.89 -30.91 -2.34
CA LYS A 138 8.92 -31.97 -2.68
C LYS A 138 8.78 -32.21 -4.18
N GLY A 139 9.57 -31.53 -5.01
CA GLY A 139 9.59 -31.73 -6.47
C GLY A 139 8.67 -30.82 -7.25
N GLU A 140 8.05 -29.80 -6.63
CA GLU A 140 7.34 -28.77 -7.39
C GLU A 140 8.35 -27.84 -8.07
N THR A 141 8.43 -27.90 -9.40
CA THR A 141 9.48 -27.24 -10.19
C THR A 141 9.17 -25.78 -10.47
N SER A 142 7.88 -25.40 -10.51
CA SER A 142 7.45 -24.03 -10.81
C SER A 142 6.75 -23.40 -9.62
N VAL A 143 7.55 -23.01 -8.62
CA VAL A 143 7.09 -22.32 -7.41
C VAL A 143 7.92 -21.08 -7.19
N MET A 144 7.28 -19.90 -7.10
CA MET A 144 7.96 -18.65 -6.81
C MET A 144 7.44 -17.98 -5.54
N TRP A 145 8.33 -17.31 -4.83
CA TRP A 145 7.98 -16.36 -3.79
C TRP A 145 7.85 -14.95 -4.37
N ALA A 146 6.66 -14.35 -4.31
CA ALA A 146 6.45 -12.99 -4.84
C ALA A 146 7.29 -11.94 -4.09
N ASN A 147 7.47 -12.12 -2.76
CA ASN A 147 8.38 -11.32 -1.92
C ASN A 147 8.23 -9.80 -2.13
N GLN A 148 7.02 -9.29 -2.01
CA GLN A 148 6.70 -7.88 -2.28
C GLN A 148 7.62 -6.86 -1.59
N PHE A 149 8.24 -7.23 -0.48
CA PHE A 149 9.09 -6.34 0.32
C PHE A 149 10.50 -6.16 -0.30
N ASP A 150 11.07 -7.19 -0.87
CA ASP A 150 12.44 -7.18 -1.36
C ASP A 150 12.57 -7.50 -2.86
N ASN A 151 11.47 -7.86 -3.54
CA ASN A 151 11.41 -7.95 -5.00
C ASN A 151 11.33 -6.54 -5.60
N THR A 152 12.39 -6.13 -6.29
CA THR A 152 12.53 -4.77 -6.83
C THR A 152 11.65 -4.48 -8.04
N ALA A 153 11.04 -5.48 -8.67
CA ALA A 153 10.03 -5.31 -9.70
C ALA A 153 8.88 -4.42 -9.20
N ASN A 154 8.56 -4.50 -7.90
CA ASN A 154 7.57 -3.67 -7.23
C ASN A 154 7.84 -2.17 -7.46
N TYR A 155 8.95 -1.61 -6.98
CA TYR A 155 9.20 -0.17 -7.14
C TYR A 155 9.43 0.23 -8.60
N LYS A 156 10.07 -0.64 -9.40
CA LYS A 156 10.32 -0.38 -10.83
C LYS A 156 9.01 -0.23 -11.61
N PHE A 157 7.99 -1.02 -11.27
CA PHE A 157 6.68 -0.90 -11.89
C PHE A 157 6.00 0.43 -11.55
N HIS A 158 6.05 0.87 -10.30
CA HIS A 158 5.51 2.17 -9.88
C HIS A 158 6.24 3.35 -10.55
N SER A 159 7.56 3.27 -10.74
CA SER A 159 8.32 4.31 -11.46
C SER A 159 7.86 4.43 -12.92
N LYS A 160 7.64 3.31 -13.59
CA LYS A 160 7.24 3.28 -15.01
C LYS A 160 5.75 3.62 -15.23
N THR A 161 4.88 3.46 -14.24
CA THR A 161 3.42 3.60 -14.37
C THR A 161 2.87 4.70 -13.47
N THR A 162 2.79 4.50 -12.17
CA THR A 162 2.16 5.42 -11.20
C THR A 162 2.73 6.85 -11.30
N ALA A 163 4.06 6.98 -11.37
CA ALA A 163 4.72 8.27 -11.47
C ALA A 163 4.35 9.01 -12.76
N LYS A 164 4.38 8.30 -13.89
CA LYS A 164 4.05 8.89 -15.20
C LYS A 164 2.59 9.27 -15.30
N GLU A 165 1.69 8.43 -14.77
CA GLU A 165 0.26 8.74 -14.74
C GLU A 165 0.00 10.02 -13.93
N ILE A 166 0.56 10.13 -12.72
CA ILE A 166 0.44 11.32 -11.87
C ILE A 166 0.93 12.57 -12.61
N PHE A 167 2.12 12.49 -13.19
CA PHE A 167 2.73 13.62 -13.89
C PHE A 167 1.90 14.07 -15.09
N ASN A 168 1.43 13.13 -15.92
CA ASN A 168 0.65 13.41 -17.11
C ASN A 168 -0.75 13.93 -16.77
N GLN A 169 -1.42 13.39 -15.74
CA GLN A 169 -2.76 13.81 -15.32
C GLN A 169 -2.81 15.23 -14.75
N LEU A 170 -1.68 15.82 -14.39
CA LEU A 170 -1.55 17.21 -13.95
C LEU A 170 -0.77 18.07 -14.95
N ASP A 171 -0.60 17.64 -16.20
CA ASP A 171 0.16 18.34 -17.23
C ASP A 171 1.55 18.77 -16.75
N GLY A 172 2.22 17.91 -15.99
CA GLY A 172 3.51 18.18 -15.37
C GLY A 172 3.51 19.11 -14.17
N LYS A 173 2.36 19.63 -13.75
CA LYS A 173 2.22 20.60 -12.65
C LYS A 173 2.11 19.90 -11.30
N VAL A 174 3.12 19.13 -10.93
CA VAL A 174 3.23 18.44 -9.64
C VAL A 174 4.30 19.13 -8.81
N ASP A 175 3.96 19.67 -7.65
CA ASP A 175 4.92 20.28 -6.72
C ASP A 175 5.39 19.28 -5.65
N GLY A 176 4.49 18.37 -5.22
CA GLY A 176 4.80 17.41 -4.17
C GLY A 176 4.06 16.08 -4.29
N PHE A 177 4.69 15.03 -3.77
CA PHE A 177 4.10 13.71 -3.63
C PHE A 177 4.40 13.12 -2.26
N THR A 178 3.40 12.50 -1.64
CA THR A 178 3.58 11.79 -0.37
C THR A 178 2.73 10.54 -0.29
N CYS A 179 3.27 9.50 0.35
CA CYS A 179 2.49 8.33 0.75
C CYS A 179 3.17 7.55 1.89
N ALA A 180 2.38 6.69 2.52
CA ALA A 180 2.84 5.78 3.56
C ALA A 180 3.61 4.58 2.97
N ILE A 181 4.40 3.95 3.83
CA ILE A 181 5.23 2.80 3.48
C ILE A 181 4.65 1.52 4.09
N GLY A 182 4.25 0.59 3.21
CA GLY A 182 4.10 -0.82 3.54
C GLY A 182 5.33 -1.60 3.05
N SER A 183 5.36 -2.04 1.80
CA SER A 183 6.53 -2.67 1.19
C SER A 183 7.64 -1.68 0.80
N GLY A 184 7.28 -0.43 0.55
CA GLY A 184 8.16 0.63 0.06
C GLY A 184 8.07 0.89 -1.45
N GLY A 185 7.52 -0.04 -2.21
CA GLY A 185 7.51 0.05 -3.68
C GLY A 185 6.83 1.30 -4.22
N THR A 186 5.69 1.68 -3.67
CA THR A 186 4.93 2.86 -4.12
C THR A 186 5.73 4.14 -3.91
N LEU A 187 6.24 4.38 -2.70
CA LEU A 187 7.00 5.60 -2.41
C LEU A 187 8.28 5.65 -3.25
N ALA A 188 9.07 4.58 -3.25
CA ALA A 188 10.33 4.54 -3.98
C ALA A 188 10.12 4.70 -5.49
N GLY A 189 9.26 3.89 -6.08
CA GLY A 189 9.04 3.95 -7.53
C GLY A 189 8.47 5.29 -7.97
N THR A 190 7.47 5.81 -7.25
CA THR A 190 6.89 7.11 -7.59
C THR A 190 7.90 8.25 -7.39
N SER A 191 8.70 8.21 -6.32
CA SER A 191 9.74 9.23 -6.08
C SER A 191 10.78 9.25 -7.20
N ILE A 192 11.28 8.10 -7.60
CA ILE A 192 12.26 7.97 -8.69
C ILE A 192 11.64 8.51 -9.99
N GLY A 193 10.49 7.97 -10.40
CA GLY A 193 9.89 8.37 -11.68
C GLY A 193 9.47 9.84 -11.73
N LEU A 194 8.98 10.43 -10.64
CA LEU A 194 8.65 11.86 -10.58
C LEU A 194 9.91 12.73 -10.60
N LYS A 195 10.96 12.36 -9.85
CA LYS A 195 12.24 13.10 -9.84
C LYS A 195 12.99 13.02 -11.19
N GLU A 196 12.85 11.92 -11.93
CA GLU A 196 13.36 11.81 -13.30
C GLU A 196 12.63 12.76 -14.27
N LEU A 197 11.32 12.94 -14.09
CA LEU A 197 10.50 13.84 -14.92
C LEU A 197 10.69 15.32 -14.53
N ASN A 198 10.82 15.60 -13.23
CA ASN A 198 11.10 16.93 -12.71
C ASN A 198 11.77 16.82 -11.32
N SER A 199 13.07 17.10 -11.26
CA SER A 199 13.88 16.99 -10.03
C SER A 199 13.44 17.94 -8.90
N ASN A 200 12.67 18.99 -9.21
CA ASN A 200 12.17 19.94 -8.21
C ASN A 200 10.98 19.42 -7.39
N ILE A 201 10.29 18.39 -7.86
CA ILE A 201 9.15 17.80 -7.13
C ILE A 201 9.62 17.32 -5.76
N LYS A 202 8.93 17.78 -4.72
CA LYS A 202 9.23 17.36 -3.34
C LYS A 202 8.55 16.04 -3.01
N ILE A 203 9.27 15.18 -2.31
CA ILE A 203 8.80 13.85 -1.92
C ILE A 203 8.76 13.75 -0.41
N ALA A 204 7.67 13.24 0.14
CA ALA A 204 7.57 12.98 1.57
C ALA A 204 7.22 11.52 1.88
N CYS A 205 7.83 11.01 2.95
CA CYS A 205 7.36 9.81 3.63
C CYS A 205 6.29 10.19 4.65
N THR A 206 5.12 9.61 4.56
CA THR A 206 4.09 9.70 5.60
C THR A 206 4.08 8.39 6.38
N ASP A 207 4.41 8.44 7.66
CA ASP A 207 4.56 7.23 8.47
C ASP A 207 3.53 7.20 9.60
N PRO A 208 2.78 6.10 9.80
CA PRO A 208 1.87 5.99 10.93
C PRO A 208 2.63 5.89 12.26
N GLN A 209 1.93 6.18 13.35
CA GLN A 209 2.48 5.92 14.69
C GLN A 209 2.96 4.47 14.83
N GLY A 210 3.92 4.24 15.71
CA GLY A 210 4.47 2.90 15.97
C GLY A 210 5.38 2.34 14.88
N ALA A 211 5.56 3.04 13.75
CA ALA A 211 6.45 2.64 12.67
C ALA A 211 7.82 3.33 12.77
N GLN A 212 8.78 2.95 11.90
CA GLN A 212 10.17 3.41 12.01
C GLN A 212 10.64 4.30 10.85
N MET A 213 9.85 4.42 9.78
CA MET A 213 10.30 5.11 8.57
C MET A 213 10.36 6.62 8.73
N TYR A 214 9.49 7.21 9.58
CA TYR A 214 9.59 8.63 9.94
C TYR A 214 10.97 8.95 10.51
N ASN A 215 11.41 8.21 11.52
CA ASN A 215 12.70 8.41 12.18
C ASN A 215 13.87 8.06 11.25
N TYR A 216 13.71 7.04 10.41
CA TYR A 216 14.71 6.65 9.42
C TYR A 216 15.01 7.78 8.43
N PHE A 217 13.99 8.35 7.80
CA PHE A 217 14.19 9.41 6.80
C PHE A 217 14.56 10.76 7.44
N LYS A 218 14.10 11.05 8.63
CA LYS A 218 14.35 12.34 9.29
C LYS A 218 15.66 12.39 10.07
N PHE A 219 16.05 11.28 10.69
CA PHE A 219 17.17 11.24 11.64
C PHE A 219 18.18 10.11 11.35
N SER A 220 17.98 9.34 10.28
CA SER A 220 18.77 8.14 9.92
C SER A 220 18.80 7.08 11.03
N LYS A 221 17.69 6.94 11.77
CA LYS A 221 17.55 5.99 12.88
C LYS A 221 16.32 5.10 12.71
N LEU A 222 16.48 3.80 12.98
CA LEU A 222 15.37 2.84 13.01
C LEU A 222 14.84 2.74 14.45
N GLU A 223 14.06 3.72 14.86
CA GLU A 223 13.44 3.80 16.17
C GLU A 223 11.92 3.92 16.03
N VAL A 224 11.18 3.20 16.86
CA VAL A 224 9.71 3.27 16.93
C VAL A 224 9.30 4.60 17.58
N LYS A 225 8.25 5.22 17.05
CA LYS A 225 7.63 6.41 17.63
C LYS A 225 6.14 6.18 17.86
N GLY A 226 5.73 6.16 19.11
CA GLY A 226 4.34 5.95 19.53
C GLY A 226 3.95 4.47 19.65
N GLU A 227 2.68 4.24 19.98
CA GLU A 227 2.08 2.91 20.05
C GLU A 227 1.86 2.33 18.66
N PRO A 228 1.75 0.98 18.52
CA PRO A 228 1.44 0.36 17.25
C PRO A 228 0.18 0.93 16.60
N SER A 229 0.23 1.15 15.28
CA SER A 229 -0.90 1.68 14.53
C SER A 229 -1.96 0.60 14.25
N GLU A 230 -3.23 1.00 14.27
CA GLU A 230 -4.35 0.21 13.81
C GLU A 230 -4.58 0.30 12.28
N ALA A 231 -3.75 1.07 11.59
CA ALA A 231 -3.76 1.16 10.13
C ALA A 231 -3.12 -0.09 9.51
N GLU A 232 -3.89 -0.83 8.71
CA GLU A 232 -3.41 -2.07 8.08
C GLU A 232 -2.62 -1.83 6.79
N GLY A 233 -1.60 -2.67 6.57
CA GLY A 233 -0.83 -2.73 5.31
C GLY A 233 0.22 -1.65 5.14
N ILE A 234 0.42 -0.82 6.14
CA ILE A 234 1.46 0.21 6.24
C ILE A 234 2.15 0.15 7.60
N GLY A 235 3.20 0.95 7.80
CA GLY A 235 4.00 0.94 9.01
C GLY A 235 5.13 -0.09 8.93
N GLN A 236 6.28 0.33 8.42
CA GLN A 236 7.42 -0.55 8.19
C GLN A 236 8.47 -0.44 9.30
N TYR A 237 9.01 -1.60 9.71
CA TYR A 237 9.99 -1.73 10.80
C TYR A 237 11.42 -2.02 10.31
N ARG A 238 11.63 -2.08 9.01
CA ARG A 238 12.95 -2.34 8.41
C ARG A 238 13.11 -1.62 7.08
N VAL A 239 14.33 -1.33 6.69
CA VAL A 239 14.63 -0.82 5.35
C VAL A 239 14.62 -1.98 4.36
N THR A 240 13.51 -2.17 3.67
CA THR A 240 13.36 -3.19 2.62
C THR A 240 14.18 -2.81 1.38
N LYS A 241 14.41 -3.77 0.46
CA LYS A 241 15.05 -3.44 -0.83
C LYS A 241 14.22 -2.43 -1.64
N ASN A 242 12.89 -2.41 -1.43
CA ASN A 242 12.02 -1.44 -2.07
C ASN A 242 12.05 -0.07 -1.39
N VAL A 243 12.32 0.04 -0.08
CA VAL A 243 12.46 1.33 0.61
C VAL A 243 13.78 2.01 0.27
N LYS A 244 14.86 1.21 0.16
CA LYS A 244 16.25 1.71 0.05
C LYS A 244 16.47 2.77 -1.04
N PRO A 245 15.91 2.66 -2.27
CA PRO A 245 16.12 3.64 -3.33
C PRO A 245 15.20 4.87 -3.26
N SER A 246 14.36 5.02 -2.24
CA SER A 246 13.43 6.16 -2.11
C SER A 246 14.15 7.49 -2.01
N LEU A 247 13.69 8.47 -2.80
CA LEU A 247 14.22 9.83 -2.83
C LEU A 247 13.30 10.74 -2.01
N VAL A 248 13.56 10.86 -0.70
CA VAL A 248 12.67 11.52 0.27
C VAL A 248 13.27 12.85 0.74
N ASP A 249 12.50 13.95 0.61
CA ASP A 249 12.88 15.29 1.07
C ASP A 249 12.32 15.57 2.48
N PHE A 250 11.10 15.08 2.79
CA PHE A 250 10.40 15.31 4.07
C PHE A 250 9.89 14.01 4.67
N SER A 251 9.61 14.03 5.98
CA SER A 251 8.99 12.89 6.63
C SER A 251 8.02 13.35 7.72
N TYR A 252 6.81 12.77 7.73
CA TYR A 252 5.73 13.14 8.66
C TYR A 252 5.28 11.92 9.47
N HIS A 253 5.10 12.13 10.76
CA HIS A 253 4.54 11.14 11.68
C HIS A 253 3.06 11.45 11.91
N ILE A 254 2.18 10.47 11.63
CA ILE A 254 0.73 10.62 11.73
C ILE A 254 0.19 9.69 12.80
N THR A 255 -0.59 10.23 13.73
CA THR A 255 -1.31 9.43 14.73
C THR A 255 -2.56 8.81 14.14
N ASP A 256 -2.96 7.65 14.63
CA ASP A 256 -4.19 6.99 14.21
C ASP A 256 -5.42 7.87 14.44
N TYR A 257 -5.47 8.57 15.58
CA TYR A 257 -6.57 9.49 15.87
C TYR A 257 -6.79 10.49 14.72
N LYS A 258 -5.73 11.18 14.30
CA LYS A 258 -5.77 12.18 13.22
C LYS A 258 -6.16 11.55 11.87
N ALA A 259 -5.58 10.39 11.56
CA ALA A 259 -5.85 9.69 10.32
C ALA A 259 -7.30 9.23 10.21
N PHE A 260 -7.85 8.67 11.28
CA PHE A 260 -9.21 8.14 11.32
C PHE A 260 -10.26 9.25 11.36
N GLU A 261 -10.04 10.32 12.15
CA GLU A 261 -10.90 11.50 12.13
C GLU A 261 -11.03 12.08 10.73
N LEU A 262 -9.90 12.21 10.03
CA LEU A 262 -9.87 12.70 8.65
C LEU A 262 -10.55 11.73 7.67
N LEU A 263 -10.37 10.43 7.86
CA LEU A 263 -11.04 9.40 7.06
C LEU A 263 -12.57 9.56 7.12
N TYR A 264 -13.13 9.70 8.33
CA TYR A 264 -14.58 9.93 8.50
C TYR A 264 -15.03 11.30 7.98
N LYS A 265 -14.18 12.31 8.12
CA LYS A 265 -14.45 13.62 7.51
C LYS A 265 -14.59 13.51 6.00
N MET A 266 -13.70 12.77 5.32
CA MET A 266 -13.76 12.57 3.86
C MET A 266 -15.02 11.80 3.42
N VAL A 267 -15.55 10.89 4.22
CA VAL A 267 -16.86 10.28 3.92
C VAL A 267 -17.95 11.34 3.80
N LYS A 268 -17.99 12.33 4.71
CA LYS A 268 -19.02 13.38 4.74
C LYS A 268 -18.79 14.50 3.74
N THR A 269 -17.54 14.85 3.45
CA THR A 269 -17.23 16.02 2.61
C THR A 269 -16.94 15.67 1.15
N GLU A 270 -16.43 14.45 0.91
CA GLU A 270 -15.98 14.01 -0.42
C GLU A 270 -16.81 12.83 -0.97
N GLY A 271 -17.59 12.14 -0.12
CA GLY A 271 -18.22 10.87 -0.48
C GLY A 271 -17.22 9.73 -0.64
N LEU A 272 -16.01 9.86 -0.10
CA LEU A 272 -14.93 8.88 -0.24
C LEU A 272 -14.94 7.91 0.94
N PHE A 273 -15.23 6.64 0.66
CA PHE A 273 -15.29 5.56 1.63
C PHE A 273 -14.06 4.67 1.51
N LEU A 274 -13.02 4.96 2.33
CA LEU A 274 -11.65 4.48 2.13
C LEU A 274 -11.13 3.68 3.32
N GLY A 275 -10.06 2.90 3.08
CA GLY A 275 -9.30 2.21 4.12
C GLY A 275 -8.37 3.14 4.91
N SER A 276 -7.89 2.66 6.09
CA SER A 276 -7.11 3.44 7.06
C SER A 276 -5.85 4.08 6.49
N SER A 277 -5.13 3.38 5.63
CA SER A 277 -3.91 3.90 5.00
C SER A 277 -4.15 5.15 4.16
N SER A 278 -5.35 5.30 3.58
CA SER A 278 -5.75 6.52 2.86
C SER A 278 -5.90 7.71 3.81
N GLY A 279 -6.44 7.50 5.01
CA GLY A 279 -6.50 8.55 6.06
C GLY A 279 -5.11 9.04 6.47
N VAL A 280 -4.18 8.11 6.68
CA VAL A 280 -2.76 8.44 6.97
C VAL A 280 -2.15 9.24 5.82
N ASN A 281 -2.35 8.81 4.58
CA ASN A 281 -1.83 9.47 3.39
C ASN A 281 -2.35 10.90 3.22
N VAL A 282 -3.64 11.11 3.36
CA VAL A 282 -4.24 12.45 3.25
C VAL A 282 -3.80 13.36 4.40
N ALA A 283 -3.66 12.83 5.62
CA ALA A 283 -3.08 13.58 6.73
C ALA A 283 -1.65 14.02 6.43
N GLY A 284 -0.82 13.16 5.86
CA GLY A 284 0.54 13.50 5.42
C GLY A 284 0.58 14.55 4.30
N ALA A 285 -0.36 14.49 3.36
CA ALA A 285 -0.49 15.50 2.31
C ALA A 285 -0.87 16.88 2.88
N ILE A 286 -1.70 16.93 3.91
CA ILE A 286 -2.01 18.17 4.65
C ILE A 286 -0.77 18.73 5.35
N GLU A 287 0.03 17.88 6.01
CA GLU A 287 1.28 18.34 6.64
C GLU A 287 2.28 18.86 5.59
N MET A 288 2.42 18.17 4.48
CA MET A 288 3.26 18.59 3.36
C MET A 288 2.80 19.94 2.78
N ALA A 289 1.49 20.13 2.62
CA ALA A 289 0.92 21.38 2.16
C ALA A 289 1.21 22.56 3.09
N LYS A 290 1.11 22.34 4.40
CA LYS A 290 1.46 23.36 5.40
C LYS A 290 2.95 23.75 5.34
N GLU A 291 3.83 22.78 5.13
CA GLU A 291 5.27 23.01 5.05
C GLU A 291 5.68 23.72 3.74
N MET A 292 5.04 23.36 2.63
CA MET A 292 5.35 23.94 1.32
C MET A 292 4.69 25.29 1.07
N GLY A 293 3.68 25.66 1.85
CA GLY A 293 2.88 26.87 1.67
C GLY A 293 1.79 26.74 0.59
N PRO A 294 0.88 27.72 0.52
CA PRO A 294 -0.31 27.66 -0.34
C PRO A 294 0.04 27.69 -1.84
N GLY A 295 -0.96 27.32 -2.68
CA GLY A 295 -0.85 27.36 -4.13
C GLY A 295 -0.14 26.16 -4.78
N LYS A 296 0.24 25.14 -4.00
CA LYS A 296 0.94 23.93 -4.48
C LYS A 296 0.00 22.83 -4.93
N ASN A 297 0.44 22.03 -5.91
CA ASN A 297 -0.21 20.81 -6.34
C ASN A 297 0.46 19.61 -5.67
N ILE A 298 -0.21 18.99 -4.71
CA ILE A 298 0.30 17.87 -3.92
C ILE A 298 -0.53 16.63 -4.21
N VAL A 299 0.14 15.54 -4.47
CA VAL A 299 -0.50 14.25 -4.76
C VAL A 299 -0.22 13.27 -3.65
N THR A 300 -1.25 12.51 -3.28
CA THR A 300 -1.14 11.34 -2.40
C THR A 300 -1.90 10.15 -2.96
N ILE A 301 -1.88 9.02 -2.24
CA ILE A 301 -2.52 7.77 -2.67
C ILE A 301 -3.77 7.49 -1.85
N LEU A 302 -4.90 7.25 -2.51
CA LEU A 302 -6.09 6.64 -1.92
C LEU A 302 -5.99 5.14 -2.16
N CYS A 303 -5.49 4.42 -1.15
CA CYS A 303 -4.90 3.08 -1.33
C CYS A 303 -5.91 2.00 -1.66
N ASP A 304 -7.03 1.95 -0.94
CA ASP A 304 -8.09 0.97 -1.06
C ASP A 304 -9.41 1.49 -0.47
N ASP A 305 -10.50 0.74 -0.70
CA ASP A 305 -11.83 1.06 -0.17
C ASP A 305 -12.05 0.51 1.25
N ALA A 306 -13.09 1.00 1.90
CA ALA A 306 -13.48 0.65 3.26
C ALA A 306 -14.14 -0.73 3.39
N ASN A 307 -14.60 -1.36 2.30
CA ASN A 307 -15.35 -2.62 2.33
C ASN A 307 -14.53 -3.77 2.93
N LYS A 308 -13.21 -3.62 2.96
CA LYS A 308 -12.26 -4.59 3.52
C LYS A 308 -12.04 -4.45 5.03
N TYR A 309 -12.81 -3.55 5.72
CA TYR A 309 -12.51 -3.11 7.10
C TYR A 309 -13.75 -2.91 7.98
N PHE A 310 -14.92 -3.45 7.63
CA PHE A 310 -16.14 -3.26 8.41
C PHE A 310 -16.04 -3.79 9.84
N SER A 311 -15.33 -4.90 10.03
CA SER A 311 -15.09 -5.48 11.35
C SER A 311 -14.25 -4.59 12.29
N LYS A 312 -13.55 -3.58 11.74
CA LYS A 312 -12.65 -2.68 12.47
C LYS A 312 -13.02 -1.21 12.33
N LEU A 313 -12.74 -0.59 11.18
CA LEU A 313 -12.86 0.87 10.98
C LEU A 313 -14.29 1.40 11.08
N TYR A 314 -15.27 0.54 10.85
CA TYR A 314 -16.70 0.88 10.89
C TYR A 314 -17.46 0.06 11.92
N ASN A 315 -16.74 -0.43 12.93
CA ASN A 315 -17.29 -1.11 14.09
C ASN A 315 -17.10 -0.23 15.34
N LYS A 316 -18.21 0.30 15.87
CA LYS A 316 -18.20 1.18 17.03
C LYS A 316 -17.48 0.58 18.25
N ASN A 317 -17.73 -0.68 18.55
CA ASN A 317 -17.12 -1.34 19.71
C ASN A 317 -15.61 -1.49 19.54
N TYR A 318 -15.16 -1.80 18.31
CA TYR A 318 -13.74 -1.86 18.00
C TYR A 318 -13.08 -0.51 18.19
N LEU A 319 -13.65 0.56 17.61
CA LEU A 319 -13.11 1.92 17.70
C LEU A 319 -13.00 2.39 19.15
N LEU A 320 -14.05 2.16 19.96
CA LEU A 320 -14.05 2.50 21.39
C LEU A 320 -12.96 1.72 22.16
N SER A 321 -12.80 0.42 21.87
CA SER A 321 -11.79 -0.43 22.52
C SER A 321 -10.36 0.05 22.24
N LYS A 322 -10.15 0.69 21.08
CA LYS A 322 -8.86 1.23 20.62
C LYS A 322 -8.70 2.73 20.91
N LYS A 323 -9.67 3.36 21.55
CA LYS A 323 -9.70 4.82 21.82
C LYS A 323 -9.56 5.67 20.55
N LEU A 324 -10.13 5.17 19.46
CA LEU A 324 -10.15 5.84 18.17
C LEU A 324 -11.40 6.71 18.02
N PRO A 325 -11.39 7.70 17.11
CA PRO A 325 -12.57 8.49 16.82
C PRO A 325 -13.73 7.62 16.37
N VAL A 326 -14.91 7.87 16.92
CA VAL A 326 -16.16 7.21 16.51
C VAL A 326 -17.00 8.27 15.79
N PRO A 327 -17.33 8.08 14.50
CA PRO A 327 -18.20 9.01 13.81
C PRO A 327 -19.62 8.95 14.36
N ASP A 328 -20.32 10.08 14.31
CA ASP A 328 -21.67 10.28 14.88
C ASP A 328 -22.77 9.41 14.27
N TRP A 329 -22.51 8.82 13.11
CA TRP A 329 -23.44 7.91 12.42
C TRP A 329 -23.22 6.41 12.68
N LEU A 330 -22.26 6.00 13.55
CA LEU A 330 -22.03 4.63 13.98
C LEU A 330 -22.67 4.30 15.34
#